data_a08c775040ce6fa54f1a78ec55da639e
#
_entry.id   a08c775040ce6fa54f1a78ec55da639e
#
_cell.length_a   1.000
_cell.length_b   1.000
_cell.length_c   1.000
_cell.angle_alpha   90.00
_cell.angle_beta   90.00
_cell.angle_gamma   90.00
#
_symmetry.space_group_name_H-M   'P 1'
#
loop_
_entity.id
_entity.type
_entity.pdbx_description
1 polymer ?
#
loop_
_entity_poly.entity_id
_entity_poly.type
_entity_poly.pdbx_seq_one_letter_code
_entity_poly.pdbx_strand_id
1 'polypeptide(L)'
;MSLKWPEPLQKWKGALGKYQGVLLVIAVGVLLLLLPTGGGTSSQPEQPEAAAESSFDLEEFEQRLEDTLSEIQGAGRVQVVLTLDSSSRQILAQDVEHESDGGSSSTVVTVGAGSGGQEVVALQTVAPRFRGALVVCPGGGQAQTKLRLLEAVSALTGLSADRISICEGNS
;
A
#
# COMPACT_ATOMS: atom_id res chain seq x y z
N MET A 1 44.60 45.45 4.25
CA MET A 1 43.23 45.92 3.92
C MET A 1 42.32 45.53 5.07
N SER A 2 42.03 46.48 5.97
CA SER A 2 41.20 46.26 7.16
C SER A 2 39.74 46.49 6.77
N LEU A 3 38.96 45.42 6.79
CA LEU A 3 37.52 45.44 6.53
C LEU A 3 36.80 46.09 7.70
N LYS A 4 36.40 47.36 7.56
CA LYS A 4 35.57 48.07 8.54
C LYS A 4 34.14 47.53 8.44
N TRP A 5 33.68 46.84 9.47
CA TRP A 5 32.28 46.45 9.65
C TRP A 5 31.44 47.65 10.05
N PRO A 6 30.24 47.83 9.52
CA PRO A 6 29.39 48.97 9.85
C PRO A 6 28.87 48.90 11.30
N GLU A 7 28.91 50.03 11.98
CA GLU A 7 28.62 50.34 13.38
C GLU A 7 27.18 50.18 13.92
N PRO A 8 26.14 49.68 13.24
CA PRO A 8 24.82 49.64 13.86
C PRO A 8 24.59 48.43 14.78
N LEU A 9 25.53 47.44 14.84
CA LEU A 9 25.34 46.21 15.61
C LEU A 9 25.65 46.31 17.12
N GLN A 10 26.24 47.43 17.58
CA GLN A 10 26.60 47.58 19.00
C GLN A 10 25.45 48.00 19.92
N LYS A 11 24.37 48.63 19.36
CA LYS A 11 23.22 49.06 20.15
C LYS A 11 22.22 47.94 20.50
N TRP A 12 22.32 46.78 19.86
CA TRP A 12 21.42 45.65 20.11
C TRP A 12 21.88 44.74 21.24
N LYS A 13 23.13 44.86 21.71
CA LYS A 13 23.62 44.00 22.81
C LYS A 13 22.99 44.30 24.17
N GLY A 14 22.45 45.50 24.39
CA GLY A 14 21.80 45.88 25.67
C GLY A 14 20.37 45.40 25.80
N ALA A 15 19.64 45.20 24.68
CA ALA A 15 18.27 44.74 24.68
C ALA A 15 18.19 43.19 24.69
N LEU A 16 19.25 42.52 24.21
CA LEU A 16 19.30 41.06 24.13
C LEU A 16 19.30 40.34 25.48
N GLY A 17 19.84 40.96 26.54
CA GLY A 17 19.93 40.32 27.85
C GLY A 17 18.59 39.98 28.49
N LYS A 18 17.56 40.77 28.20
CA LYS A 18 16.23 40.57 28.78
C LYS A 18 15.38 39.55 28.00
N TYR A 19 15.69 39.34 26.72
CA TYR A 19 14.96 38.43 25.82
C TYR A 19 15.81 37.25 25.36
N GLN A 20 16.94 36.99 26.01
CA GLN A 20 17.86 35.94 25.65
C GLN A 20 17.19 34.54 25.63
N GLY A 21 16.24 34.29 26.55
CA GLY A 21 15.47 33.05 26.59
C GLY A 21 14.49 32.93 25.40
N VAL A 22 13.85 34.04 25.04
CA VAL A 22 12.90 34.04 23.91
C VAL A 22 13.63 33.89 22.57
N LEU A 23 14.77 34.57 22.42
CA LEU A 23 15.61 34.43 21.25
C LEU A 23 16.18 33.02 21.08
N LEU A 24 16.53 32.36 22.19
CA LEU A 24 16.98 30.97 22.16
C LEU A 24 15.88 30.03 21.71
N VAL A 25 14.65 30.21 22.20
CA VAL A 25 13.49 29.40 21.77
C VAL A 25 13.18 29.61 20.29
N ILE A 26 13.23 30.86 19.81
CA ILE A 26 13.03 31.17 18.39
C ILE A 26 14.14 30.56 17.54
N ALA A 27 15.40 30.64 17.98
CA ALA A 27 16.54 30.05 17.28
C ALA A 27 16.44 28.52 17.19
N VAL A 28 16.01 27.87 18.28
CA VAL A 28 15.74 26.41 18.27
C VAL A 28 14.57 26.07 17.36
N GLY A 29 13.51 26.86 17.35
CA GLY A 29 12.37 26.67 16.46
C GLY A 29 12.74 26.80 14.97
N VAL A 30 13.54 27.82 14.64
CA VAL A 30 14.05 28.01 13.27
C VAL A 30 15.03 26.91 12.89
N LEU A 31 15.88 26.46 13.83
CA LEU A 31 16.78 25.33 13.60
C LEU A 31 16.02 24.03 13.32
N LEU A 32 14.93 23.78 14.05
CA LEU A 32 14.06 22.62 13.80
C LEU A 32 13.35 22.71 12.45
N LEU A 33 13.00 23.91 11.98
CA LEU A 33 12.42 24.12 10.65
C LEU A 33 13.45 23.97 9.52
N LEU A 34 14.72 24.21 9.79
CA LEU A 34 15.81 24.09 8.83
C LEU A 34 16.45 22.68 8.80
N LEU A 35 16.13 21.82 9.77
CA LEU A 35 16.49 20.41 9.61
C LEU A 35 15.63 19.83 8.49
N PRO A 36 16.26 19.27 7.44
CA PRO A 36 15.52 18.52 6.45
C PRO A 36 15.05 17.23 7.12
N THR A 37 13.90 17.27 7.76
CA THR A 37 13.17 16.06 8.12
C THR A 37 12.77 15.42 6.79
N GLY A 38 13.63 14.51 6.32
CA GLY A 38 13.30 13.61 5.24
C GLY A 38 12.12 12.75 5.66
N GLY A 39 10.93 13.18 5.30
CA GLY A 39 9.67 12.55 5.62
C GLY A 39 8.58 13.57 5.31
N GLY A 40 8.23 13.71 4.03
CA GLY A 40 7.06 14.48 3.61
C GLY A 40 5.80 13.79 4.13
N THR A 41 5.42 14.12 5.37
CA THR A 41 4.07 13.86 5.82
C THR A 41 3.21 14.98 5.25
N SER A 42 2.66 14.77 4.07
CA SER A 42 1.46 15.47 3.66
C SER A 42 0.45 15.22 4.77
N SER A 43 0.11 16.23 5.54
CA SER A 43 -1.06 16.21 6.41
C SER A 43 -2.30 16.20 5.50
N GLN A 44 -2.56 15.03 4.94
CA GLN A 44 -3.89 14.67 4.52
C GLN A 44 -4.69 14.56 5.82
N PRO A 45 -5.88 15.16 5.92
CA PRO A 45 -6.69 15.02 7.13
C PRO A 45 -6.76 13.52 7.43
N GLU A 46 -6.42 13.15 8.66
CA GLU A 46 -6.64 11.81 9.17
C GLU A 46 -8.10 11.47 8.98
N GLN A 47 -8.37 10.86 7.85
CA GLN A 47 -9.55 10.05 7.67
C GLN A 47 -9.42 8.97 8.75
N PRO A 48 -10.41 8.77 9.63
CA PRO A 48 -10.29 7.74 10.66
C PRO A 48 -9.83 6.48 9.96
N GLU A 49 -8.74 5.91 10.44
CA GLU A 49 -8.30 4.56 10.11
C GLU A 49 -9.43 3.60 10.50
N ALA A 50 -10.50 3.62 9.71
CA ALA A 50 -11.43 2.54 9.64
C ALA A 50 -10.61 1.35 9.17
N ALA A 51 -10.26 0.50 10.15
CA ALA A 51 -9.64 -0.81 10.01
C ALA A 51 -8.90 -0.95 8.68
N ALA A 52 -7.58 -0.94 8.70
CA ALA A 52 -6.76 -1.28 7.54
C ALA A 52 -7.26 -2.63 7.02
N GLU A 53 -8.33 -2.56 6.26
CA GLU A 53 -8.84 -3.66 5.49
C GLU A 53 -7.68 -4.02 4.58
N SER A 54 -7.15 -5.21 4.78
CA SER A 54 -6.10 -5.76 3.95
C SER A 54 -6.61 -5.82 2.51
N SER A 55 -6.56 -4.66 1.85
CA SER A 55 -6.76 -4.60 0.41
C SER A 55 -5.70 -5.52 -0.17
N PHE A 56 -6.11 -6.54 -0.88
CA PHE A 56 -5.19 -7.45 -1.54
C PHE A 56 -4.27 -6.63 -2.46
N ASP A 57 -2.98 -6.62 -2.13
CA ASP A 57 -1.95 -5.97 -2.91
C ASP A 57 -1.41 -6.98 -3.93
N LEU A 58 -1.70 -6.73 -5.19
CA LEU A 58 -1.29 -7.59 -6.29
C LEU A 58 0.23 -7.57 -6.45
N GLU A 59 0.86 -6.41 -6.33
CA GLU A 59 2.30 -6.25 -6.52
C GLU A 59 3.09 -6.98 -5.43
N GLU A 60 2.67 -6.85 -4.17
CA GLU A 60 3.26 -7.61 -3.07
C GLU A 60 3.08 -9.13 -3.26
N PHE A 61 1.94 -9.56 -3.78
CA PHE A 61 1.70 -10.97 -4.05
C PHE A 61 2.55 -11.49 -5.21
N GLU A 62 2.71 -10.72 -6.29
CA GLU A 62 3.60 -11.04 -7.41
C GLU A 62 5.04 -11.16 -6.94
N GLN A 63 5.55 -10.22 -6.15
CA GLN A 63 6.90 -10.28 -5.59
C GLN A 63 7.14 -11.53 -4.74
N ARG A 64 6.20 -11.88 -3.87
CA ARG A 64 6.31 -13.12 -3.08
C ARG A 64 6.33 -14.37 -3.97
N LEU A 65 5.54 -14.37 -5.04
CA LEU A 65 5.57 -15.46 -6.02
C LEU A 65 6.91 -15.53 -6.72
N GLU A 66 7.46 -14.41 -7.19
CA GLU A 66 8.77 -14.35 -7.85
C GLU A 66 9.88 -14.90 -6.97
N ASP A 67 9.92 -14.46 -5.71
CA ASP A 67 10.91 -14.94 -4.74
C ASP A 67 10.78 -16.45 -4.52
N THR A 68 9.55 -16.91 -4.23
CA THR A 68 9.31 -18.34 -3.96
C THR A 68 9.59 -19.23 -5.17
N LEU A 69 9.18 -18.81 -6.37
CA LEU A 69 9.38 -19.57 -7.59
C LEU A 69 10.85 -19.58 -8.04
N SER A 70 11.61 -18.55 -7.70
CA SER A 70 13.05 -18.46 -7.97
C SER A 70 13.86 -19.50 -7.17
N GLU A 71 13.34 -20.01 -6.05
CA GLU A 71 13.93 -21.09 -5.26
C GLU A 71 13.78 -22.48 -5.94
N ILE A 72 12.94 -22.57 -6.97
CA ILE A 72 12.75 -23.84 -7.68
C ILE A 72 14.02 -24.15 -8.50
N GLN A 73 14.60 -25.32 -8.25
CA GLN A 73 15.81 -25.76 -8.93
C GLN A 73 15.65 -25.73 -10.45
N GLY A 74 16.51 -24.96 -11.09
CA GLY A 74 16.55 -24.80 -12.54
C GLY A 74 15.68 -23.65 -13.07
N ALA A 75 14.91 -22.97 -12.24
CA ALA A 75 14.11 -21.83 -12.66
C ALA A 75 14.98 -20.58 -12.94
N GLY A 76 15.95 -20.29 -12.06
CA GLY A 76 16.68 -19.04 -12.07
C GLY A 76 15.81 -17.88 -11.56
N ARG A 77 16.14 -16.66 -11.93
CA ARG A 77 15.33 -15.50 -11.57
C ARG A 77 13.98 -15.56 -12.28
N VAL A 78 12.91 -15.59 -11.53
CA VAL A 78 11.55 -15.63 -12.05
C VAL A 78 10.93 -14.25 -12.01
N GLN A 79 10.22 -13.90 -13.08
CA GLN A 79 9.33 -12.75 -13.11
C GLN A 79 7.90 -13.24 -13.35
N VAL A 80 6.95 -12.68 -12.61
CA VAL A 80 5.54 -13.08 -12.66
C VAL A 80 4.67 -11.88 -12.94
N VAL A 81 3.75 -12.03 -13.87
CA VAL A 81 2.68 -11.04 -14.10
C VAL A 81 1.34 -11.76 -13.99
N LEU A 82 0.51 -11.29 -13.08
CA LEU A 82 -0.83 -11.81 -12.85
C LEU A 82 -1.89 -10.87 -13.41
N THR A 83 -2.92 -11.43 -13.99
CA THR A 83 -4.10 -10.66 -14.40
C THR A 83 -5.28 -11.05 -13.52
N LEU A 84 -5.94 -10.05 -12.95
CA LEU A 84 -7.14 -10.25 -12.13
C LEU A 84 -8.40 -10.33 -13.02
N ASP A 85 -9.29 -11.22 -12.66
CA ASP A 85 -10.66 -11.28 -13.16
C ASP A 85 -11.58 -10.41 -12.30
N SER A 86 -11.36 -10.45 -10.97
CA SER A 86 -12.02 -9.56 -10.02
C SER A 86 -11.07 -9.25 -8.86
N SER A 87 -11.08 -8.00 -8.39
CA SER A 87 -10.40 -7.61 -7.15
C SER A 87 -11.12 -8.19 -5.92
N SER A 88 -10.48 -8.12 -4.76
CA SER A 88 -11.14 -8.38 -3.49
C SER A 88 -12.35 -7.46 -3.32
N ARG A 89 -13.42 -7.97 -2.74
CA ARG A 89 -14.63 -7.18 -2.46
C ARG A 89 -15.23 -7.60 -1.15
N GLN A 90 -15.84 -6.64 -0.48
CA GLN A 90 -16.63 -6.90 0.72
C GLN A 90 -18.10 -7.09 0.36
N ILE A 91 -18.72 -8.08 0.98
CA ILE A 91 -20.15 -8.25 0.96
C ILE A 91 -20.68 -7.61 2.25
N LEU A 92 -21.47 -6.56 2.07
CA LEU A 92 -22.06 -5.79 3.17
C LEU A 92 -23.39 -6.41 3.59
N ALA A 93 -23.71 -6.28 4.89
CA ALA A 93 -25.03 -6.61 5.36
C ALA A 93 -26.06 -5.66 4.75
N GLN A 94 -27.11 -6.23 4.18
CA GLN A 94 -28.23 -5.46 3.63
C GLN A 94 -29.51 -5.92 4.30
N ASP A 95 -30.33 -4.96 4.70
CA ASP A 95 -31.70 -5.23 5.12
C ASP A 95 -32.59 -5.09 3.88
N VAL A 96 -33.36 -6.10 3.57
CA VAL A 96 -34.24 -6.14 2.41
C VAL A 96 -35.68 -6.12 2.88
N GLU A 97 -36.35 -5.00 2.69
CA GLU A 97 -37.77 -4.85 2.92
C GLU A 97 -38.53 -5.17 1.64
N HIS A 98 -39.46 -6.13 1.71
CA HIS A 98 -40.37 -6.44 0.64
C HIS A 98 -41.68 -5.66 0.85
N GLU A 99 -41.98 -4.76 -0.05
CA GLU A 99 -43.25 -4.04 -0.06
C GLU A 99 -44.34 -4.94 -0.63
N SER A 100 -45.55 -4.81 -0.07
CA SER A 100 -46.72 -5.65 -0.45
C SER A 100 -47.21 -5.44 -1.91
N ASP A 101 -46.70 -4.43 -2.58
CA ASP A 101 -47.01 -4.11 -3.99
C ASP A 101 -45.99 -4.68 -4.98
N GLY A 102 -45.04 -5.49 -4.54
CA GLY A 102 -44.01 -6.10 -5.37
C GLY A 102 -42.71 -5.28 -5.48
N GLY A 103 -42.61 -4.17 -4.76
CA GLY A 103 -41.35 -3.41 -4.62
C GLY A 103 -40.42 -4.10 -3.63
N SER A 104 -39.12 -3.97 -3.83
CA SER A 104 -38.11 -4.33 -2.83
C SER A 104 -37.16 -3.15 -2.62
N SER A 105 -36.96 -2.77 -1.35
CA SER A 105 -35.96 -1.78 -0.94
C SER A 105 -34.83 -2.50 -0.22
N SER A 106 -33.57 -2.16 -0.57
CA SER A 106 -32.38 -2.71 0.06
C SER A 106 -31.57 -1.60 0.68
N THR A 107 -31.37 -1.65 1.98
CA THR A 107 -30.60 -0.67 2.73
C THR A 107 -29.39 -1.34 3.38
N VAL A 108 -28.21 -0.70 3.27
CA VAL A 108 -26.99 -1.19 3.92
C VAL A 108 -27.11 -1.02 5.44
N VAL A 109 -26.87 -2.07 6.20
CA VAL A 109 -26.88 -2.05 7.65
C VAL A 109 -25.63 -1.36 8.16
N THR A 110 -25.81 -0.30 8.93
CA THR A 110 -24.74 0.42 9.62
C THR A 110 -24.91 0.31 11.13
N VAL A 111 -23.80 0.21 11.87
CA VAL A 111 -23.77 0.26 13.32
C VAL A 111 -23.09 1.54 13.77
N GLY A 112 -23.56 2.12 14.87
CA GLY A 112 -22.99 3.33 15.43
C GLY A 112 -21.60 3.07 16.01
N ALA A 113 -20.57 3.70 15.46
CA ALA A 113 -19.20 3.65 15.98
C ALA A 113 -19.00 4.78 17.00
N GLY A 114 -19.46 4.63 18.22
CA GLY A 114 -19.18 5.38 19.46
C GLY A 114 -18.87 6.89 19.48
N SER A 115 -18.48 7.50 18.37
CA SER A 115 -18.14 8.93 18.26
C SER A 115 -18.99 9.71 17.25
N GLY A 116 -20.19 9.21 16.94
CA GLY A 116 -21.11 9.84 15.96
C GLY A 116 -20.87 9.40 14.52
N GLY A 117 -19.93 8.48 14.28
CA GLY A 117 -19.74 7.82 12.99
C GLY A 117 -20.66 6.60 12.83
N GLN A 118 -20.96 6.27 11.59
CA GLN A 118 -21.64 5.01 11.22
C GLN A 118 -20.62 4.10 10.54
N GLU A 119 -20.52 2.86 11.02
CA GLU A 119 -19.68 1.84 10.43
C GLU A 119 -20.55 0.83 9.68
N VAL A 120 -20.12 0.47 8.49
CA VAL A 120 -20.84 -0.51 7.66
C VAL A 120 -20.47 -1.93 8.10
N VAL A 121 -21.46 -2.78 8.31
CA VAL A 121 -21.24 -4.17 8.70
C VAL A 121 -20.84 -4.99 7.48
N ALA A 122 -19.57 -5.37 7.40
CA ALA A 122 -19.10 -6.34 6.40
C ALA A 122 -19.42 -7.77 6.86
N LEU A 123 -20.13 -8.52 6.05
CA LEU A 123 -20.44 -9.93 6.30
C LEU A 123 -19.31 -10.85 5.88
N GLN A 124 -18.67 -10.54 4.76
CA GLN A 124 -17.65 -11.40 4.18
C GLN A 124 -16.73 -10.60 3.27
N THR A 125 -15.43 -10.90 3.32
CA THR A 125 -14.46 -10.48 2.31
C THR A 125 -14.25 -11.61 1.32
N VAL A 126 -14.52 -11.34 0.05
CA VAL A 126 -14.28 -12.29 -1.04
C VAL A 126 -12.88 -12.07 -1.59
N ALA A 127 -12.06 -13.12 -1.63
CA ALA A 127 -10.72 -13.09 -2.19
C ALA A 127 -10.74 -12.72 -3.67
N PRO A 128 -9.65 -12.11 -4.20
CA PRO A 128 -9.53 -11.80 -5.61
C PRO A 128 -9.52 -13.08 -6.45
N ARG A 129 -9.96 -12.96 -7.71
CA ARG A 129 -9.89 -14.06 -8.67
C ARG A 129 -8.90 -13.70 -9.76
N PHE A 130 -7.97 -14.62 -10.03
CA PHE A 130 -7.01 -14.46 -11.12
C PHE A 130 -7.60 -14.93 -12.44
N ARG A 131 -7.27 -14.23 -13.52
CA ARG A 131 -7.66 -14.58 -14.88
C ARG A 131 -6.59 -15.40 -15.59
N GLY A 132 -5.32 -15.04 -15.38
CA GLY A 132 -4.18 -15.67 -16.01
C GLY A 132 -2.87 -15.27 -15.34
N ALA A 133 -1.83 -16.03 -15.65
CA ALA A 133 -0.47 -15.80 -15.19
C ALA A 133 0.53 -15.94 -16.34
N LEU A 134 1.50 -15.02 -16.41
CA LEU A 134 2.67 -15.11 -17.24
C LEU A 134 3.89 -15.24 -16.34
N VAL A 135 4.69 -16.27 -16.55
CA VAL A 135 5.95 -16.53 -15.85
C VAL A 135 7.09 -16.49 -16.84
N VAL A 136 8.10 -15.67 -16.58
CA VAL A 136 9.29 -15.55 -17.43
C VAL A 136 10.53 -15.88 -16.60
N CYS A 137 11.29 -16.87 -17.02
CA CYS A 137 12.50 -17.28 -16.33
C CYS A 137 13.49 -18.01 -17.28
N PRO A 138 14.79 -17.99 -16.96
CA PRO A 138 15.81 -18.68 -17.80
C PRO A 138 15.56 -20.18 -17.95
N GLY A 139 15.00 -20.81 -16.92
CA GLY A 139 14.68 -22.24 -16.94
C GLY A 139 13.37 -22.61 -17.62
N GLY A 140 12.62 -21.63 -18.13
CA GLY A 140 11.30 -21.84 -18.73
C GLY A 140 11.27 -22.69 -19.99
N GLY A 141 12.43 -22.86 -20.66
CA GLY A 141 12.59 -23.76 -21.80
C GLY A 141 12.73 -25.24 -21.43
N GLN A 142 13.06 -25.55 -20.18
CA GLN A 142 13.24 -26.92 -19.70
C GLN A 142 11.90 -27.53 -19.28
N ALA A 143 11.53 -28.65 -19.88
CA ALA A 143 10.20 -29.27 -19.65
C ALA A 143 9.95 -29.59 -18.15
N GLN A 144 10.97 -30.08 -17.43
CA GLN A 144 10.84 -30.42 -16.01
C GLN A 144 10.64 -29.19 -15.14
N THR A 145 11.40 -28.12 -15.37
CA THR A 145 11.28 -26.84 -14.66
C THR A 145 9.92 -26.21 -14.95
N LYS A 146 9.55 -26.18 -16.23
CA LYS A 146 8.23 -25.67 -16.67
C LYS A 146 7.08 -26.38 -15.97
N LEU A 147 7.13 -27.72 -15.83
CA LEU A 147 6.08 -28.48 -15.15
C LEU A 147 6.00 -28.09 -13.67
N ARG A 148 7.14 -28.01 -12.96
CA ARG A 148 7.18 -27.63 -11.55
C ARG A 148 6.64 -26.22 -11.30
N LEU A 149 7.05 -25.27 -12.17
CA LEU A 149 6.55 -23.89 -12.11
C LEU A 149 5.03 -23.82 -12.35
N LEU A 150 4.55 -24.56 -13.34
CA LEU A 150 3.13 -24.64 -13.66
C LEU A 150 2.31 -25.16 -12.48
N GLU A 151 2.75 -26.27 -11.87
CA GLU A 151 2.11 -26.86 -10.69
C GLU A 151 2.12 -25.90 -9.50
N ALA A 152 3.25 -25.22 -9.25
CA ALA A 152 3.38 -24.27 -8.16
C ALA A 152 2.45 -23.05 -8.33
N VAL A 153 2.47 -22.44 -9.52
CA VAL A 153 1.59 -21.30 -9.82
C VAL A 153 0.12 -21.69 -9.74
N SER A 154 -0.24 -22.84 -10.30
CA SER A 154 -1.61 -23.37 -10.25
C SER A 154 -2.08 -23.58 -8.80
N ALA A 155 -1.25 -24.13 -7.93
CA ALA A 155 -1.57 -24.36 -6.53
C ALA A 155 -1.77 -23.05 -5.74
N LEU A 156 -1.00 -22.00 -6.04
CA LEU A 156 -1.03 -20.72 -5.32
C LEU A 156 -2.11 -19.78 -5.82
N THR A 157 -2.42 -19.82 -7.11
CA THR A 157 -3.37 -18.89 -7.75
C THR A 157 -4.75 -19.51 -8.03
N GLY A 158 -4.85 -20.84 -8.00
CA GLY A 158 -6.05 -21.56 -8.43
C GLY A 158 -6.29 -21.53 -9.94
N LEU A 159 -5.32 -21.06 -10.72
CA LEU A 159 -5.42 -21.06 -12.18
C LEU A 159 -5.24 -22.46 -12.76
N SER A 160 -6.03 -22.79 -13.77
CA SER A 160 -5.84 -23.98 -14.58
C SER A 160 -4.63 -23.83 -15.52
N ALA A 161 -4.01 -24.94 -15.92
CA ALA A 161 -2.79 -24.97 -16.72
C ALA A 161 -2.91 -24.21 -18.06
N ASP A 162 -4.09 -24.16 -18.65
CA ASP A 162 -4.38 -23.43 -19.90
C ASP A 162 -4.34 -21.89 -19.75
N ARG A 163 -4.37 -21.40 -18.50
CA ARG A 163 -4.31 -19.96 -18.16
C ARG A 163 -2.96 -19.53 -17.64
N ILE A 164 -1.98 -20.43 -17.59
CA ILE A 164 -0.62 -20.17 -17.15
C ILE A 164 0.32 -20.30 -18.34
N SER A 165 1.01 -19.21 -18.68
CA SER A 165 2.02 -19.21 -19.73
C SER A 165 3.40 -19.13 -19.09
N ILE A 166 4.31 -20.05 -19.43
CA ILE A 166 5.69 -20.04 -18.95
C ILE A 166 6.61 -19.92 -20.16
N CYS A 167 7.38 -18.84 -20.17
CA CYS A 167 8.30 -18.50 -21.25
C CYS A 167 9.74 -18.52 -20.76
N GLU A 168 10.64 -18.89 -21.67
CA GLU A 168 12.07 -18.74 -21.45
C GLU A 168 12.44 -17.26 -21.54
N GLY A 169 13.09 -16.74 -20.53
CA GLY A 169 13.59 -15.37 -20.44
C GLY A 169 15.09 -15.30 -20.62
N ASN A 170 15.60 -14.11 -20.86
CA ASN A 170 17.03 -13.86 -20.92
C ASN A 170 17.65 -13.95 -19.52
N SER A 171 18.84 -14.55 -19.45
CA SER A 171 19.67 -14.64 -18.23
C SER A 171 20.25 -13.29 -17.87
#